data_3358c671443ff008b04522add2678f7f
#
_entry.id   3358c671443ff008b04522add2678f7f
#
_cell.length_a   1.000
_cell.length_b   1.000
_cell.length_c   1.000
_cell.angle_alpha   90.00
_cell.angle_beta   90.00
_cell.angle_gamma   90.00
#
_symmetry.space_group_name_H-M   'P 1'
#
loop_
_entity.id
_entity.type
_entity.pdbx_description
1 polymer ?
#
loop_
_entity_poly.entity_id
_entity_poly.type
_entity_poly.pdbx_seq_one_letter_code
_entity_poly.pdbx_strand_id
1 'polypeptide(L)'
;MANHCSNCLSFEGLTPDQWKELRDACVSGVKEAGGFLTTLFPEPDYSVTPVPRKHPWISAHFAKTEEEKKKILENEPTIREDSWWDWRNMNWGTKWIDYECHQLEFPEEPAADFEIPFESAWSPLNEKCMEVLSKKFPGVLLNITFAESGEDFCGVTVAKDGVVLDYCTEISKLKESWAKENHPDLWEEAENPEDEDATDELYELWWDVEADVIDRHLSPISEVFTQQVCSTVQTLKVIAEVRG
;
A
#
# COMPACT_ATOMS: atom_id res chain seq x y z
N MET A 1 11.92 7.51 13.18
CA MET A 1 10.54 6.98 13.13
C MET A 1 10.32 6.48 11.72
N ALA A 2 9.53 5.42 11.50
CA ALA A 2 9.16 5.04 10.15
C ALA A 2 8.15 6.06 9.64
N ASN A 3 8.24 6.47 8.39
CA ASN A 3 7.19 7.23 7.75
C ASN A 3 5.95 6.34 7.61
N HIS A 4 4.79 6.92 7.71
CA HIS A 4 3.53 6.23 7.64
C HIS A 4 2.89 6.47 6.28
N CYS A 5 2.65 5.38 5.54
CA CYS A 5 1.86 5.41 4.33
C CYS A 5 0.41 5.17 4.72
N SER A 6 -0.46 6.14 4.46
CA SER A 6 -1.89 6.02 4.66
C SER A 6 -2.52 5.20 3.54
N ASN A 7 -3.37 4.25 3.89
CA ASN A 7 -4.00 3.34 2.92
C ASN A 7 -5.50 3.21 3.19
N CYS A 8 -6.27 3.03 2.12
CA CYS A 8 -7.65 2.60 2.18
C CYS A 8 -7.85 1.42 1.23
N LEU A 9 -8.07 0.22 1.77
CA LEU A 9 -8.32 -1.00 1.00
C LEU A 9 -9.81 -1.30 0.97
N SER A 10 -10.43 -1.23 -0.20
CA SER A 10 -11.82 -1.60 -0.41
C SER A 10 -11.97 -2.99 -1.01
N PHE A 11 -13.02 -3.67 -0.60
CA PHE A 11 -13.50 -4.94 -1.12
C PHE A 11 -14.91 -4.73 -1.65
N GLU A 12 -15.17 -5.06 -2.92
CA GLU A 12 -16.46 -4.88 -3.56
C GLU A 12 -17.00 -6.20 -4.10
N GLY A 13 -18.23 -6.53 -3.78
CA GLY A 13 -18.91 -7.75 -4.21
C GLY A 13 -18.61 -8.96 -3.31
N LEU A 14 -18.39 -8.78 -2.03
CA LEU A 14 -18.23 -9.85 -1.05
C LEU A 14 -19.49 -10.72 -0.94
N THR A 15 -19.32 -12.02 -0.95
CA THR A 15 -20.37 -12.94 -0.49
C THR A 15 -20.44 -12.92 1.06
N PRO A 16 -21.55 -13.36 1.67
CA PRO A 16 -21.67 -13.44 3.13
C PRO A 16 -20.54 -14.23 3.81
N ASP A 17 -20.07 -15.31 3.19
CA ASP A 17 -18.98 -16.11 3.74
C ASP A 17 -17.63 -15.40 3.63
N GLN A 18 -17.36 -14.73 2.51
CA GLN A 18 -16.16 -13.92 2.33
C GLN A 18 -16.14 -12.71 3.27
N TRP A 19 -17.27 -12.04 3.46
CA TRP A 19 -17.38 -10.95 4.43
C TRP A 19 -17.07 -11.42 5.84
N LYS A 20 -17.61 -12.58 6.25
CA LYS A 20 -17.31 -13.18 7.53
C LYS A 20 -15.83 -13.50 7.69
N GLU A 21 -15.20 -14.10 6.68
CA GLU A 21 -13.76 -14.40 6.67
C GLU A 21 -12.94 -13.12 6.82
N LEU A 22 -13.27 -12.06 6.07
CA LEU A 22 -12.60 -10.77 6.15
C LEU A 22 -12.75 -10.15 7.54
N ARG A 23 -13.99 -10.08 8.06
CA ARG A 23 -14.27 -9.57 9.41
C ARG A 23 -13.49 -10.32 10.47
N ASP A 24 -13.53 -11.65 10.43
CA ASP A 24 -12.85 -12.49 11.42
C ASP A 24 -11.32 -12.31 11.35
N ALA A 25 -10.75 -12.10 10.15
CA ALA A 25 -9.35 -11.75 9.96
C ALA A 25 -9.00 -10.37 10.55
N CYS A 26 -9.85 -9.37 10.35
CA CYS A 26 -9.65 -8.04 10.93
C CYS A 26 -9.72 -8.08 12.46
N VAL A 27 -10.66 -8.83 13.03
CA VAL A 27 -10.84 -8.95 14.49
C VAL A 27 -9.73 -9.76 15.16
N SER A 28 -9.25 -10.83 14.50
CA SER A 28 -8.20 -11.72 15.02
C SER A 28 -6.78 -11.28 14.66
N GLY A 29 -6.63 -10.28 13.80
CA GLY A 29 -5.33 -9.80 13.31
C GLY A 29 -4.41 -9.32 14.43
N VAL A 30 -3.14 -9.71 14.37
CA VAL A 30 -2.14 -9.29 15.35
C VAL A 30 -1.64 -7.89 14.99
N LYS A 31 -2.08 -6.90 15.74
CA LYS A 31 -1.84 -5.46 15.49
C LYS A 31 -0.35 -5.11 15.28
N GLU A 32 0.55 -5.72 16.07
CA GLU A 32 1.98 -5.43 16.04
C GLU A 32 2.75 -6.17 14.93
N ALA A 33 2.09 -7.12 14.24
CA ALA A 33 2.73 -7.92 13.21
C ALA A 33 2.32 -7.53 11.78
N GLY A 34 1.06 -7.65 11.44
CA GLY A 34 0.56 -7.40 10.08
C GLY A 34 -0.96 -7.35 10.03
N GLY A 35 -1.61 -7.07 11.16
CA GLY A 35 -3.05 -6.93 11.23
C GLY A 35 -3.79 -8.12 10.56
N PHE A 36 -4.76 -7.82 9.69
CA PHE A 36 -5.54 -8.83 8.97
C PHE A 36 -4.69 -9.72 8.04
N LEU A 37 -3.52 -9.25 7.59
CA LEU A 37 -2.63 -10.05 6.76
C LEU A 37 -2.07 -11.27 7.50
N THR A 38 -1.96 -11.22 8.83
CA THR A 38 -1.53 -12.38 9.62
C THR A 38 -2.44 -13.59 9.46
N THR A 39 -3.69 -13.37 9.08
CA THR A 39 -4.68 -14.42 8.78
C THR A 39 -4.87 -14.63 7.29
N LEU A 40 -4.97 -13.56 6.49
CA LEU A 40 -5.29 -13.66 5.07
C LEU A 40 -4.11 -14.02 4.19
N PHE A 41 -2.91 -13.61 4.57
CA PHE A 41 -1.66 -13.91 3.88
C PHE A 41 -0.53 -14.08 4.92
N PRO A 42 -0.59 -15.17 5.73
CA PRO A 42 0.32 -15.37 6.85
C PRO A 42 1.76 -15.53 6.41
N GLU A 43 2.66 -14.97 7.21
CA GLU A 43 4.08 -15.24 7.10
C GLU A 43 4.40 -16.67 7.56
N PRO A 44 5.56 -17.23 7.16
CA PRO A 44 6.01 -18.54 7.62
C PRO A 44 6.12 -18.62 9.15
N ASP A 45 5.96 -19.81 9.71
CA ASP A 45 6.22 -20.07 11.11
C ASP A 45 7.74 -20.07 11.38
N TYR A 46 8.26 -18.98 11.89
CA TYR A 46 9.69 -18.81 12.23
C TYR A 46 10.13 -19.63 13.44
N SER A 47 9.22 -20.30 14.16
CA SER A 47 9.59 -21.28 15.19
C SER A 47 10.17 -22.56 14.58
N VAL A 48 9.83 -22.83 13.33
CA VAL A 48 10.28 -23.99 12.54
C VAL A 48 11.39 -23.61 11.55
N THR A 49 11.41 -22.35 11.10
CA THR A 49 12.45 -21.78 10.25
C THR A 49 13.55 -21.12 11.10
N PRO A 50 14.83 -21.14 10.67
CA PRO A 50 15.90 -20.46 11.40
C PRO A 50 15.56 -18.99 11.65
N VAL A 51 15.66 -18.57 12.91
CA VAL A 51 15.44 -17.16 13.28
C VAL A 51 16.33 -16.27 12.43
N PRO A 52 15.78 -15.22 11.79
CA PRO A 52 16.57 -14.34 10.94
C PRO A 52 17.68 -13.68 11.73
N ARG A 53 18.90 -13.76 11.22
CA ARG A 53 19.98 -12.88 11.67
C ARG A 53 19.58 -11.43 11.38
N LYS A 54 20.18 -10.49 12.11
CA LYS A 54 20.03 -9.07 11.78
C LYS A 54 20.31 -8.87 10.29
N HIS A 55 19.43 -8.13 9.63
CA HIS A 55 19.61 -7.80 8.21
C HIS A 55 21.02 -7.25 7.98
N PRO A 56 21.74 -7.68 6.92
CA PRO A 56 23.12 -7.24 6.66
C PRO A 56 23.25 -5.72 6.66
N TRP A 57 22.27 -5.03 6.11
CA TRP A 57 22.22 -3.58 6.08
C TRP A 57 22.21 -2.96 7.49
N ILE A 58 21.44 -3.52 8.42
CA ILE A 58 21.43 -3.08 9.82
C ILE A 58 22.77 -3.35 10.47
N SER A 59 23.35 -4.53 10.22
CA SER A 59 24.68 -4.89 10.74
C SER A 59 25.76 -3.97 10.18
N ALA A 60 25.69 -3.64 8.90
CA ALA A 60 26.59 -2.72 8.23
C ALA A 60 26.46 -1.27 8.72
N HIS A 61 25.24 -0.83 9.10
CA HIS A 61 25.04 0.49 9.67
C HIS A 61 25.75 0.69 11.02
N PHE A 62 25.85 -0.38 11.80
CA PHE A 62 26.57 -0.37 13.10
C PHE A 62 28.03 -0.82 13.00
N ALA A 63 28.55 -1.06 11.81
CA ALA A 63 29.97 -1.39 11.60
C ALA A 63 30.85 -0.21 12.01
N LYS A 64 31.98 -0.51 12.64
CA LYS A 64 32.90 0.50 13.16
C LYS A 64 33.85 1.07 12.10
N THR A 65 34.03 0.34 11.01
CA THR A 65 34.91 0.75 9.88
C THR A 65 34.22 0.49 8.56
N GLU A 66 34.62 1.24 7.51
CA GLU A 66 34.13 1.03 6.15
C GLU A 66 34.56 -0.34 5.57
N GLU A 67 35.71 -0.86 6.01
CA GLU A 67 36.18 -2.21 5.62
C GLU A 67 35.28 -3.31 6.22
N GLU A 68 34.88 -3.17 7.49
CA GLU A 68 33.94 -4.07 8.16
C GLU A 68 32.55 -4.02 7.49
N LYS A 69 32.08 -2.82 7.21
CA LYS A 69 30.81 -2.58 6.50
C LYS A 69 30.81 -3.27 5.13
N LYS A 70 31.87 -3.03 4.33
CA LYS A 70 32.03 -3.65 3.02
C LYS A 70 32.05 -5.18 3.12
N LYS A 71 32.77 -5.72 4.09
CA LYS A 71 32.86 -7.17 4.31
C LYS A 71 31.51 -7.78 4.70
N ILE A 72 30.70 -7.09 5.50
CA ILE A 72 29.34 -7.52 5.84
C ILE A 72 28.47 -7.57 4.60
N LEU A 73 28.46 -6.51 3.78
CA LEU A 73 27.64 -6.41 2.58
C LEU A 73 28.08 -7.37 1.45
N GLU A 74 29.36 -7.70 1.37
CA GLU A 74 29.88 -8.65 0.37
C GLU A 74 29.63 -10.12 0.73
N ASN A 75 29.56 -10.45 2.00
CA ASN A 75 29.47 -11.85 2.47
C ASN A 75 28.06 -12.31 2.83
N GLU A 76 27.10 -11.40 2.95
CA GLU A 76 25.72 -11.77 3.26
C GLU A 76 24.79 -11.38 2.11
N PRO A 77 23.84 -12.25 1.75
CA PRO A 77 22.86 -11.89 0.74
C PRO A 77 22.03 -10.68 1.20
N THR A 78 21.78 -9.74 0.30
CA THR A 78 21.00 -8.53 0.56
C THR A 78 19.52 -8.82 0.82
N ILE A 79 19.02 -9.94 0.30
CA ILE A 79 17.64 -10.41 0.46
C ILE A 79 17.67 -11.82 1.02
N ARG A 80 16.89 -12.07 2.08
CA ARG A 80 16.84 -13.36 2.78
C ARG A 80 15.39 -13.79 2.95
N GLU A 81 15.01 -14.84 2.26
CA GLU A 81 13.65 -15.42 2.34
C GLU A 81 13.31 -15.95 3.75
N ASP A 82 14.30 -16.27 4.57
CA ASP A 82 14.17 -16.69 5.96
C ASP A 82 14.09 -15.53 6.96
N SER A 83 14.13 -14.27 6.48
CA SER A 83 13.98 -13.07 7.29
C SER A 83 12.53 -12.61 7.28
N TRP A 84 11.91 -12.45 8.44
CA TRP A 84 10.58 -11.85 8.54
C TRP A 84 10.52 -10.48 7.88
N TRP A 85 11.58 -9.69 7.98
CA TRP A 85 11.69 -8.38 7.37
C TRP A 85 11.65 -8.45 5.83
N ASP A 86 12.54 -9.27 5.24
CA ASP A 86 12.60 -9.42 3.79
C ASP A 86 11.34 -10.10 3.27
N TRP A 87 10.85 -11.12 3.99
CA TRP A 87 9.64 -11.81 3.62
C TRP A 87 8.43 -10.86 3.56
N ARG A 88 8.22 -10.02 4.58
CA ARG A 88 7.11 -9.04 4.60
C ARG A 88 7.25 -8.01 3.49
N ASN A 89 8.44 -7.41 3.31
CA ASN A 89 8.67 -6.45 2.24
C ASN A 89 8.47 -7.07 0.86
N MET A 90 8.89 -8.32 0.63
CA MET A 90 8.71 -9.02 -0.65
C MET A 90 7.27 -9.47 -0.90
N ASN A 91 6.52 -9.85 0.15
CA ASN A 91 5.20 -10.45 -0.01
C ASN A 91 4.06 -9.48 0.32
N TRP A 92 4.20 -8.67 1.37
CA TRP A 92 3.20 -7.65 1.71
C TRP A 92 3.48 -6.28 1.07
N GLY A 93 4.76 -5.98 0.76
CA GLY A 93 5.20 -4.67 0.32
C GLY A 93 5.63 -3.76 1.46
N THR A 94 5.33 -4.12 2.69
CA THR A 94 5.59 -3.29 3.88
C THR A 94 6.04 -4.15 5.05
N LYS A 95 6.75 -3.53 5.97
CA LYS A 95 7.23 -4.17 7.20
C LYS A 95 6.11 -4.53 8.17
N TRP A 96 5.13 -3.67 8.30
CA TRP A 96 3.97 -3.81 9.17
C TRP A 96 2.79 -3.00 8.63
N ILE A 97 1.59 -3.39 9.05
CA ILE A 97 0.39 -2.56 8.93
C ILE A 97 -0.15 -2.29 10.33
N ASP A 98 -0.62 -1.08 10.56
CA ASP A 98 -1.33 -0.70 11.79
C ASP A 98 -2.71 -0.18 11.43
N TYR A 99 -3.73 -0.75 12.03
CA TYR A 99 -5.08 -0.27 11.95
C TYR A 99 -5.74 -0.42 13.31
N GLU A 100 -6.56 0.55 13.62
CA GLU A 100 -7.30 0.51 14.86
C GLU A 100 -8.59 -0.29 14.64
N CYS A 101 -8.50 -1.61 14.75
CA CYS A 101 -9.66 -2.49 14.50
C CYS A 101 -10.89 -2.15 15.34
N HIS A 102 -10.71 -1.48 16.47
CA HIS A 102 -11.83 -0.99 17.29
C HIS A 102 -12.51 0.25 16.68
N GLN A 103 -11.91 0.90 15.69
CA GLN A 103 -12.51 1.98 14.89
C GLN A 103 -13.22 1.44 13.65
N LEU A 104 -13.01 0.16 13.29
CA LEU A 104 -13.75 -0.48 12.22
C LEU A 104 -15.15 -0.84 12.71
N GLU A 105 -16.14 -0.17 12.17
CA GLU A 105 -17.54 -0.50 12.43
C GLU A 105 -17.96 -1.65 11.51
N PHE A 106 -18.07 -2.85 12.06
CA PHE A 106 -18.60 -3.99 11.34
C PHE A 106 -20.12 -3.99 11.37
N PRO A 107 -20.81 -3.98 10.20
CA PRO A 107 -22.26 -4.11 10.16
C PRO A 107 -22.69 -5.46 10.78
N GLU A 108 -23.87 -5.49 11.39
CA GLU A 108 -24.46 -6.72 11.99
C GLU A 108 -24.71 -7.78 10.89
N GLU A 109 -25.19 -7.33 9.73
CA GLU A 109 -25.44 -8.16 8.57
C GLU A 109 -24.23 -8.13 7.61
N PRO A 110 -23.98 -9.23 6.85
CA PRO A 110 -22.91 -9.26 5.87
C PRO A 110 -23.03 -8.13 4.85
N ALA A 111 -21.95 -7.36 4.69
CA ALA A 111 -21.85 -6.30 3.70
C ALA A 111 -21.23 -6.85 2.40
N ALA A 112 -21.76 -6.42 1.25
CA ALA A 112 -21.17 -6.73 -0.05
C ALA A 112 -19.89 -5.91 -0.30
N ASP A 113 -19.84 -4.71 0.28
CA ASP A 113 -18.73 -3.78 0.12
C ASP A 113 -18.20 -3.38 1.50
N PHE A 114 -16.89 -3.36 1.65
CA PHE A 114 -16.24 -3.01 2.92
C PHE A 114 -14.89 -2.36 2.70
N GLU A 115 -14.58 -1.36 3.52
CA GLU A 115 -13.31 -0.62 3.47
C GLU A 115 -12.53 -0.79 4.77
N ILE A 116 -11.20 -0.89 4.63
CA ILE A 116 -10.26 -0.99 5.73
C ILE A 116 -9.24 0.13 5.58
N PRO A 117 -9.40 1.26 6.31
CA PRO A 117 -8.34 2.24 6.43
C PRO A 117 -7.25 1.69 7.36
N PHE A 118 -6.00 1.87 6.98
CA PHE A 118 -4.84 1.46 7.79
C PHE A 118 -3.59 2.24 7.40
N GLU A 119 -2.62 2.22 8.30
CA GLU A 119 -1.28 2.73 8.03
C GLU A 119 -0.30 1.58 7.81
N SER A 120 0.70 1.81 6.98
CA SER A 120 1.80 0.86 6.73
C SER A 120 3.16 1.55 6.81
N ALA A 121 4.22 0.78 7.05
CA ALA A 121 5.57 1.32 7.12
C ALA A 121 6.13 1.61 5.73
N TRP A 122 6.34 2.89 5.41
CA TRP A 122 7.01 3.44 4.22
C TRP A 122 6.33 3.20 2.87
N SER A 123 5.56 2.15 2.70
CA SER A 123 4.99 1.76 1.41
C SER A 123 3.65 1.03 1.57
N PRO A 124 2.77 1.08 0.56
CA PRO A 124 1.51 0.35 0.57
C PRO A 124 1.71 -1.16 0.43
N LEU A 125 0.61 -1.90 0.38
CA LEU A 125 0.63 -3.30 -0.04
C LEU A 125 1.09 -3.38 -1.51
N ASN A 126 2.02 -4.29 -1.80
CA ASN A 126 2.53 -4.45 -3.16
C ASN A 126 1.60 -5.29 -4.05
N GLU A 127 1.90 -5.32 -5.36
CA GLU A 127 1.15 -6.09 -6.34
C GLU A 127 1.02 -7.57 -5.98
N LYS A 128 2.06 -8.17 -5.40
CA LYS A 128 2.03 -9.58 -4.97
C LYS A 128 1.03 -9.83 -3.85
N CYS A 129 0.95 -8.92 -2.88
CA CYS A 129 -0.04 -9.00 -1.82
C CYS A 129 -1.46 -8.87 -2.40
N MET A 130 -1.68 -7.89 -3.25
CA MET A 130 -2.96 -7.66 -3.91
C MET A 130 -3.36 -8.85 -4.80
N GLU A 131 -2.40 -9.47 -5.52
CA GLU A 131 -2.63 -10.69 -6.28
C GLU A 131 -3.11 -11.84 -5.39
N VAL A 132 -2.42 -12.08 -4.26
CA VAL A 132 -2.76 -13.16 -3.32
C VAL A 132 -4.13 -12.92 -2.70
N LEU A 133 -4.41 -11.70 -2.24
CA LEU A 133 -5.70 -11.34 -1.64
C LEU A 133 -6.84 -11.49 -2.66
N SER A 134 -6.66 -11.03 -3.91
CA SER A 134 -7.69 -11.13 -4.93
C SER A 134 -8.00 -12.58 -5.35
N LYS A 135 -7.02 -13.49 -5.27
CA LYS A 135 -7.23 -14.92 -5.46
C LYS A 135 -7.92 -15.59 -4.27
N LYS A 136 -7.68 -15.06 -3.06
CA LYS A 136 -8.31 -15.55 -1.84
C LYS A 136 -9.79 -15.18 -1.76
N PHE A 137 -10.16 -14.04 -2.33
CA PHE A 137 -11.54 -13.55 -2.45
C PHE A 137 -12.02 -13.59 -3.91
N PRO A 138 -12.25 -14.77 -4.48
CA PRO A 138 -12.59 -14.90 -5.90
C PRO A 138 -13.88 -14.15 -6.23
N GLY A 139 -13.86 -13.42 -7.35
CA GLY A 139 -14.97 -12.60 -7.82
C GLY A 139 -15.07 -11.21 -7.18
N VAL A 140 -14.41 -10.97 -6.05
CA VAL A 140 -14.36 -9.67 -5.36
C VAL A 140 -13.38 -8.74 -6.09
N LEU A 141 -13.77 -7.49 -6.27
CA LEU A 141 -12.88 -6.43 -6.70
C LEU A 141 -12.17 -5.84 -5.48
N LEU A 142 -10.86 -5.77 -5.52
CA LEU A 142 -10.02 -5.10 -4.53
C LEU A 142 -9.49 -3.80 -5.11
N ASN A 143 -9.55 -2.74 -4.34
CA ASN A 143 -8.96 -1.45 -4.68
C ASN A 143 -8.26 -0.90 -3.44
N ILE A 144 -7.00 -0.52 -3.57
CA ILE A 144 -6.26 0.17 -2.53
C ILE A 144 -5.80 1.52 -3.06
N THR A 145 -6.19 2.60 -2.38
CA THR A 145 -5.60 3.93 -2.54
C THR A 145 -4.62 4.18 -1.43
N PHE A 146 -3.53 4.86 -1.74
CA PHE A 146 -2.46 5.12 -0.78
C PHE A 146 -1.77 6.46 -1.02
N ALA A 147 -1.25 7.05 0.05
CA ALA A 147 -0.44 8.26 0.01
C ALA A 147 0.61 8.27 1.13
N GLU A 148 1.79 8.80 0.83
CA GLU A 148 2.87 9.01 1.78
C GLU A 148 3.57 10.34 1.44
N SER A 149 3.20 11.40 2.17
CA SER A 149 3.64 12.77 1.89
C SER A 149 5.12 13.01 2.21
N GLY A 150 5.72 12.22 3.10
CA GLY A 150 7.14 12.36 3.46
C GLY A 150 8.08 11.76 2.44
N GLU A 151 7.65 10.73 1.68
CA GLU A 151 8.38 10.12 0.56
C GLU A 151 7.82 10.54 -0.80
N ASP A 152 6.88 11.50 -0.79
CA ASP A 152 6.34 12.19 -1.96
C ASP A 152 5.66 11.25 -2.98
N PHE A 153 4.81 10.33 -2.53
CA PHE A 153 4.07 9.49 -3.47
C PHE A 153 2.62 9.23 -3.08
N CYS A 154 1.77 9.07 -4.08
CA CYS A 154 0.42 8.54 -3.93
C CYS A 154 0.08 7.64 -5.12
N GLY A 155 -0.94 6.79 -4.95
CA GLY A 155 -1.32 5.87 -6.01
C GLY A 155 -2.55 5.03 -5.73
N VAL A 156 -2.83 4.13 -6.68
CA VAL A 156 -3.93 3.18 -6.62
C VAL A 156 -3.53 1.85 -7.23
N THR A 157 -3.89 0.76 -6.56
CA THR A 157 -3.75 -0.60 -7.09
C THR A 157 -5.11 -1.27 -7.12
N VAL A 158 -5.51 -1.81 -8.26
CA VAL A 158 -6.77 -2.54 -8.45
C VAL A 158 -6.47 -4.00 -8.77
N ALA A 159 -7.17 -4.93 -8.12
CA ALA A 159 -6.96 -6.35 -8.30
C ALA A 159 -8.26 -7.16 -8.31
N LYS A 160 -8.32 -8.21 -9.14
CA LYS A 160 -9.43 -9.16 -9.21
C LYS A 160 -8.97 -10.50 -9.76
N ASP A 161 -9.30 -11.59 -9.06
CA ASP A 161 -9.01 -12.98 -9.49
C ASP A 161 -7.53 -13.17 -9.94
N GLY A 162 -6.58 -12.48 -9.31
CA GLY A 162 -5.15 -12.55 -9.60
C GLY A 162 -4.64 -11.61 -10.70
N VAL A 163 -5.50 -10.83 -11.33
CA VAL A 163 -5.11 -9.73 -12.24
C VAL A 163 -4.93 -8.48 -11.41
N VAL A 164 -3.79 -7.81 -11.54
CA VAL A 164 -3.43 -6.60 -10.78
C VAL A 164 -3.01 -5.50 -11.75
N LEU A 165 -3.45 -4.28 -11.50
CA LEU A 165 -2.99 -3.06 -12.14
C LEU A 165 -2.60 -2.05 -11.06
N ASP A 166 -1.47 -1.39 -11.24
CA ASP A 166 -0.88 -0.46 -10.29
C ASP A 166 -0.53 0.87 -10.95
N TYR A 167 -0.71 1.96 -10.20
CA TYR A 167 -0.33 3.31 -10.60
C TYR A 167 0.20 4.07 -9.38
N CYS A 168 1.30 4.78 -9.58
CA CYS A 168 1.92 5.63 -8.58
C CYS A 168 2.41 6.92 -9.21
N THR A 169 2.29 8.03 -8.50
CA THR A 169 2.79 9.35 -8.92
C THR A 169 3.34 10.12 -7.73
N GLU A 170 4.05 11.21 -8.00
CA GLU A 170 4.58 12.12 -6.99
C GLU A 170 3.48 13.11 -6.56
N ILE A 171 3.30 13.29 -5.25
CA ILE A 171 2.35 14.27 -4.69
C ILE A 171 2.78 15.69 -5.06
N SER A 172 4.09 15.95 -5.08
CA SER A 172 4.65 17.25 -5.49
C SER A 172 4.22 17.67 -6.89
N LYS A 173 4.08 16.72 -7.83
CA LYS A 173 3.56 17.02 -9.17
C LYS A 173 2.08 17.41 -9.16
N LEU A 174 1.29 16.77 -8.29
CA LEU A 174 -0.12 17.14 -8.11
C LEU A 174 -0.24 18.52 -7.48
N LYS A 175 0.59 18.82 -6.48
CA LYS A 175 0.68 20.11 -5.83
C LYS A 175 1.03 21.22 -6.83
N GLU A 176 2.07 21.00 -7.63
CA GLU A 176 2.49 21.94 -8.67
C GLU A 176 1.36 22.23 -9.67
N SER A 177 0.69 21.17 -10.17
CA SER A 177 -0.41 21.31 -11.12
C SER A 177 -1.59 22.06 -10.52
N TRP A 178 -1.96 21.73 -9.29
CA TRP A 178 -3.03 22.37 -8.56
C TRP A 178 -2.72 23.86 -8.29
N ALA A 179 -1.50 24.16 -7.83
CA ALA A 179 -1.09 25.53 -7.53
C ALA A 179 -1.11 26.41 -8.78
N LYS A 180 -0.57 25.92 -9.90
CA LYS A 180 -0.59 26.64 -11.17
C LYS A 180 -2.01 26.92 -11.69
N GLU A 181 -2.94 25.99 -11.45
CA GLU A 181 -4.33 26.14 -11.88
C GLU A 181 -5.14 27.09 -10.99
N ASN A 182 -4.96 26.99 -9.67
CA ASN A 182 -5.84 27.65 -8.70
C ASN A 182 -5.23 28.92 -8.10
N HIS A 183 -3.90 29.03 -8.01
CA HIS A 183 -3.15 30.10 -7.37
C HIS A 183 -1.92 30.50 -8.22
N PRO A 184 -2.09 30.87 -9.51
CA PRO A 184 -0.96 31.10 -10.43
C PRO A 184 -0.03 32.24 -9.96
N ASP A 185 -0.59 33.31 -9.44
CA ASP A 185 0.21 34.45 -8.95
C ASP A 185 1.07 34.05 -7.74
N LEU A 186 0.47 33.33 -6.77
CA LEU A 186 1.18 32.85 -5.59
C LEU A 186 2.23 31.80 -5.94
N TRP A 187 1.93 30.95 -6.95
CA TRP A 187 2.91 29.98 -7.45
C TRP A 187 4.14 30.68 -8.06
N GLU A 188 3.93 31.74 -8.87
CA GLU A 188 5.02 32.52 -9.49
C GLU A 188 5.88 33.23 -8.44
N GLU A 189 5.26 33.73 -7.37
CA GLU A 189 5.97 34.32 -6.21
C GLU A 189 6.77 33.24 -5.44
N ALA A 190 6.18 32.07 -5.19
CA ALA A 190 6.83 30.96 -4.47
C ALA A 190 7.97 30.29 -5.28
N GLU A 191 8.03 30.43 -6.62
CA GLU A 191 9.20 30.03 -7.43
C GLU A 191 10.43 30.89 -7.14
N ASN A 192 10.28 32.08 -6.51
CA ASN A 192 11.39 32.90 -6.07
C ASN A 192 11.91 32.37 -4.72
N PRO A 193 13.16 31.82 -4.67
CA PRO A 193 13.72 31.23 -3.44
C PRO A 193 13.99 32.26 -2.30
N GLU A 194 13.83 33.56 -2.58
CA GLU A 194 13.96 34.63 -1.57
C GLU A 194 12.61 34.96 -0.92
N ASP A 195 11.49 34.44 -1.43
CA ASP A 195 10.13 34.64 -0.93
C ASP A 195 9.65 33.47 -0.09
N GLU A 196 10.13 33.38 1.15
CA GLU A 196 9.71 32.33 2.09
C GLU A 196 8.23 32.45 2.45
N ASP A 197 7.67 33.67 2.53
CA ASP A 197 6.28 33.93 2.94
C ASP A 197 5.30 33.34 1.91
N ALA A 198 5.54 33.52 0.59
CA ALA A 198 4.72 32.95 -0.48
C ALA A 198 4.80 31.42 -0.50
N THR A 199 5.98 30.85 -0.21
CA THR A 199 6.15 29.40 -0.11
C THR A 199 5.37 28.82 1.06
N ASP A 200 5.40 29.44 2.23
CA ASP A 200 4.67 29.01 3.43
C ASP A 200 3.15 29.12 3.22
N GLU A 201 2.67 30.24 2.63
CA GLU A 201 1.24 30.42 2.30
C GLU A 201 0.74 29.34 1.33
N LEU A 202 1.52 29.04 0.29
CA LEU A 202 1.18 27.95 -0.65
C LEU A 202 1.16 26.58 0.02
N TYR A 203 2.04 26.36 1.01
CA TYR A 203 2.10 25.13 1.77
C TYR A 203 0.86 24.96 2.67
N GLU A 204 0.43 26.02 3.35
CA GLU A 204 -0.78 26.01 4.19
C GLU A 204 -2.04 25.73 3.33
N LEU A 205 -2.18 26.39 2.19
CA LEU A 205 -3.30 26.17 1.26
C LEU A 205 -3.32 24.72 0.72
N TRP A 206 -2.13 24.14 0.47
CA TRP A 206 -2.05 22.76 0.01
C TRP A 206 -2.51 21.77 1.08
N TRP A 207 -2.13 21.94 2.34
CA TRP A 207 -2.54 21.08 3.44
C TRP A 207 -4.06 20.93 3.55
N ASP A 208 -4.81 21.99 3.26
CA ASP A 208 -6.26 21.99 3.36
C ASP A 208 -6.93 21.19 2.21
N VAL A 209 -6.23 20.98 1.10
CA VAL A 209 -6.80 20.37 -0.10
C VAL A 209 -6.10 19.10 -0.57
N GLU A 210 -4.98 18.72 0.02
CA GLU A 210 -4.13 17.60 -0.42
C GLU A 210 -4.95 16.32 -0.65
N ALA A 211 -5.74 15.93 0.34
CA ALA A 211 -6.55 14.70 0.25
C ALA A 211 -7.54 14.75 -0.91
N ASP A 212 -8.23 15.90 -1.10
CA ASP A 212 -9.21 16.08 -2.17
C ASP A 212 -8.57 16.10 -3.56
N VAL A 213 -7.35 16.66 -3.67
CA VAL A 213 -6.62 16.70 -4.94
C VAL A 213 -6.12 15.30 -5.31
N ILE A 214 -5.58 14.56 -4.34
CA ILE A 214 -5.16 13.19 -4.53
C ILE A 214 -6.35 12.33 -4.95
N ASP A 215 -7.47 12.39 -4.24
CA ASP A 215 -8.67 11.61 -4.56
C ASP A 215 -9.19 11.92 -5.96
N ARG A 216 -9.35 13.19 -6.30
CA ARG A 216 -9.77 13.61 -7.64
C ARG A 216 -8.85 13.14 -8.76
N HIS A 217 -7.55 13.01 -8.48
CA HIS A 217 -6.58 12.48 -9.44
C HIS A 217 -6.67 10.96 -9.58
N LEU A 218 -6.80 10.23 -8.48
CA LEU A 218 -6.77 8.76 -8.46
C LEU A 218 -8.11 8.12 -8.85
N SER A 219 -9.24 8.73 -8.54
CA SER A 219 -10.57 8.16 -8.82
C SER A 219 -10.79 7.80 -10.29
N PRO A 220 -10.49 8.65 -11.29
CA PRO A 220 -10.63 8.26 -12.70
C PRO A 220 -9.71 7.13 -13.12
N ILE A 221 -8.51 7.06 -12.54
CA ILE A 221 -7.53 6.00 -12.83
C ILE A 221 -8.04 4.68 -12.27
N SER A 222 -8.56 4.69 -11.04
CA SER A 222 -9.20 3.54 -10.41
C SER A 222 -10.36 3.00 -11.24
N GLU A 223 -11.23 3.86 -11.75
CA GLU A 223 -12.36 3.45 -12.61
C GLU A 223 -11.88 2.76 -13.90
N VAL A 224 -10.87 3.34 -14.58
CA VAL A 224 -10.27 2.73 -15.79
C VAL A 224 -9.65 1.38 -15.46
N PHE A 225 -8.90 1.26 -14.37
CA PHE A 225 -8.28 0.00 -13.94
C PHE A 225 -9.32 -1.05 -13.58
N THR A 226 -10.37 -0.67 -12.89
CA THR A 226 -11.51 -1.56 -12.58
C THR A 226 -12.11 -2.17 -13.85
N GLN A 227 -12.36 -1.35 -14.87
CA GLN A 227 -12.88 -1.82 -16.16
C GLN A 227 -11.89 -2.76 -16.86
N GLN A 228 -10.60 -2.42 -16.87
CA GLN A 228 -9.56 -3.24 -17.50
C GLN A 228 -9.36 -4.59 -16.79
N VAL A 229 -9.29 -4.60 -15.47
CA VAL A 229 -9.16 -5.82 -14.66
C VAL A 229 -10.36 -6.74 -14.87
N CYS A 230 -11.58 -6.22 -14.79
CA CYS A 230 -12.80 -7.00 -14.99
C CYS A 230 -12.87 -7.60 -16.41
N SER A 231 -12.52 -6.82 -17.43
CA SER A 231 -12.48 -7.28 -18.83
C SER A 231 -11.42 -8.37 -19.03
N THR A 232 -10.23 -8.21 -18.46
CA THR A 232 -9.15 -9.19 -18.55
C THR A 232 -9.54 -10.49 -17.88
N VAL A 233 -10.09 -10.43 -16.65
CA VAL A 233 -10.57 -11.63 -15.92
C VAL A 233 -11.64 -12.36 -16.72
N GLN A 234 -12.61 -11.65 -17.29
CA GLN A 234 -13.65 -12.28 -18.12
C GLN A 234 -13.07 -12.97 -19.36
N THR A 235 -12.11 -12.32 -20.04
CA THR A 235 -11.42 -12.90 -21.19
C THR A 235 -10.67 -14.18 -20.81
N LEU A 236 -9.96 -14.19 -19.68
CA LEU A 236 -9.24 -15.37 -19.20
C LEU A 236 -10.19 -16.53 -18.86
N LYS A 237 -11.37 -16.25 -18.27
CA LYS A 237 -12.39 -17.26 -17.99
C LYS A 237 -12.91 -17.91 -19.28
N VAL A 238 -13.23 -17.11 -20.29
CA VAL A 238 -13.69 -17.62 -21.61
C VAL A 238 -12.61 -18.49 -22.26
N ILE A 239 -11.34 -18.08 -22.22
CA ILE A 239 -10.23 -18.87 -22.78
C ILE A 239 -10.09 -20.21 -22.04
N ALA A 240 -10.27 -20.24 -20.74
CA ALA A 240 -10.20 -21.46 -19.94
C ALA A 240 -11.34 -22.43 -20.28
N GLU A 241 -12.57 -21.93 -20.45
CA GLU A 241 -13.74 -22.73 -20.85
C GLU A 241 -13.60 -23.34 -22.27
N VAL A 242 -12.97 -22.62 -23.21
CA VAL A 242 -12.74 -23.09 -24.58
C VAL A 242 -11.65 -24.18 -24.67
N ARG A 243 -10.72 -24.19 -23.70
CA ARG A 243 -9.57 -25.11 -23.67
C ARG A 243 -9.81 -26.37 -22.82
N GLY A 244 -10.85 -26.40 -22.00
CA GLY A 244 -11.25 -27.55 -21.17
C GLY A 244 -12.30 -28.42 -21.86
#